data_064e89b5307e9a10ebecc5f7a3d01321
#
_entry.id   064e89b5307e9a10ebecc5f7a3d01321
#
_cell.length_a   1.000
_cell.length_b   1.000
_cell.length_c   1.000
_cell.angle_alpha   90.00
_cell.angle_beta   90.00
_cell.angle_gamma   90.00
#
_symmetry.space_group_name_H-M   'P 1'
#
loop_
_entity.id
_entity.type
_entity.pdbx_description
1 polymer ?
#
loop_
_entity_poly.entity_id
_entity_poly.type
_entity_poly.pdbx_seq_one_letter_code
_entity_poly.pdbx_strand_id
1 'polypeptide(L)'
;MIHPDIYATLSNFSEAIEQGNTNPLTAYTELKQLSDMIASMMDTVKEQAIEERRKYGKEEVIKNGFKIELANGRKIWNYKGSQRWQQLDAQRKTYEELMQKAYHGAKIADADTGEMIEPADLSFASDTLRLTPIK
;
A
#
# COMPACT_ATOMS: atom_id res chain seq x y z
N MET A 1 18.94 13.71 9.71
CA MET A 1 18.50 13.82 11.13
C MET A 1 17.22 14.65 11.19
N ILE A 2 16.23 14.18 11.94
CA ILE A 2 14.99 14.94 12.13
C ILE A 2 15.26 16.16 12.99
N HIS A 3 14.64 17.30 12.68
CA HIS A 3 14.79 18.53 13.47
C HIS A 3 14.45 18.24 14.94
N PRO A 4 15.26 18.74 15.89
CA PRO A 4 15.11 18.44 17.33
C PRO A 4 13.71 18.71 17.89
N ASP A 5 13.06 19.81 17.47
CA ASP A 5 11.71 20.16 17.95
C ASP A 5 10.65 19.17 17.47
N ILE A 6 10.78 18.70 16.21
CA ILE A 6 9.88 17.69 15.65
C ILE A 6 10.10 16.37 16.39
N TYR A 7 11.35 15.98 16.59
CA TYR A 7 11.69 14.77 17.32
C TYR A 7 11.12 14.81 18.75
N ALA A 8 11.32 15.91 19.46
CA ALA A 8 10.80 16.08 20.83
C ALA A 8 9.27 15.99 20.87
N THR A 9 8.58 16.64 19.93
CA THR A 9 7.12 16.60 19.83
C THR A 9 6.62 15.18 19.62
N LEU A 10 7.21 14.45 18.68
CA LEU A 10 6.83 13.05 18.38
C LEU A 10 7.15 12.11 19.55
N SER A 11 8.30 12.30 20.21
CA SER A 11 8.69 11.52 21.39
C SER A 11 7.70 11.71 22.54
N ASN A 12 7.33 12.95 22.82
CA ASN A 12 6.34 13.26 23.86
C ASN A 12 4.98 12.65 23.56
N PHE A 13 4.57 12.65 22.30
CA PHE A 13 3.33 12.04 21.85
C PHE A 13 3.38 10.51 22.03
N SER A 14 4.48 9.88 21.63
CA SER A 14 4.71 8.45 21.81
C SER A 14 4.65 8.06 23.30
N GLU A 15 5.32 8.81 24.16
CA GLU A 15 5.33 8.59 25.59
C GLU A 15 3.93 8.70 26.21
N ALA A 16 3.16 9.71 25.79
CA ALA A 16 1.78 9.88 26.25
C ALA A 16 0.88 8.68 25.88
N ILE A 17 1.10 8.10 24.70
CA ILE A 17 0.39 6.88 24.27
C ILE A 17 0.79 5.69 25.15
N GLU A 18 2.09 5.47 25.35
CA GLU A 18 2.62 4.36 26.15
C GLU A 18 2.16 4.42 27.61
N GLN A 19 2.08 5.61 28.18
CA GLN A 19 1.61 5.83 29.55
C GLN A 19 0.07 5.80 29.71
N GLY A 20 -0.66 5.65 28.61
CA GLY A 20 -2.12 5.63 28.63
C GLY A 20 -2.77 7.00 28.88
N ASN A 21 -2.03 8.08 28.72
CA ASN A 21 -2.52 9.45 28.92
C ASN A 21 -3.33 9.99 27.72
N THR A 22 -3.37 9.24 26.61
CA THR A 22 -4.09 9.58 25.39
C THR A 22 -5.01 8.43 25.00
N ASN A 23 -6.24 8.74 24.62
CA ASN A 23 -7.16 7.72 24.10
C ASN A 23 -6.57 7.10 22.81
N PRO A 24 -6.45 5.77 22.70
CA PRO A 24 -5.85 5.14 21.54
C PRO A 24 -6.55 5.46 20.21
N LEU A 25 -7.87 5.60 20.19
CA LEU A 25 -8.61 5.96 18.99
C LEU A 25 -8.30 7.39 18.55
N THR A 26 -8.24 8.33 19.48
CA THR A 26 -7.84 9.71 19.22
C THR A 26 -6.40 9.75 18.71
N ALA A 27 -5.48 9.07 19.36
CA ALA A 27 -4.07 8.98 18.94
C ALA A 27 -3.95 8.42 17.51
N TYR A 28 -4.70 7.38 17.20
CA TYR A 28 -4.66 6.77 15.86
C TYR A 28 -5.14 7.74 14.77
N THR A 29 -6.23 8.48 15.02
CA THR A 29 -6.74 9.48 14.05
C THR A 29 -5.76 10.63 13.85
N GLU A 30 -5.14 11.12 14.92
CA GLU A 30 -4.12 12.18 14.83
C GLU A 30 -2.89 11.72 14.05
N LEU A 31 -2.41 10.52 14.31
CA LEU A 31 -1.28 9.92 13.58
C LEU A 31 -1.62 9.72 12.09
N LYS A 32 -2.85 9.32 11.79
CA LYS A 32 -3.29 9.17 10.40
C LYS A 32 -3.29 10.52 9.68
N GLN A 33 -3.83 11.56 10.29
CA GLN A 33 -3.82 12.92 9.73
C GLN A 33 -2.38 13.42 9.51
N LEU A 34 -1.50 13.22 10.49
CA LEU A 34 -0.11 13.59 10.39
C LEU A 34 0.60 12.83 9.25
N SER A 35 0.35 11.52 9.15
CA SER A 35 0.90 10.68 8.07
C SER A 35 0.47 11.18 6.68
N ASP A 36 -0.80 11.52 6.52
CA ASP A 36 -1.33 12.04 5.26
C ASP A 36 -0.72 13.40 4.91
N MET A 37 -0.55 14.27 5.90
CA MET A 37 0.12 15.56 5.72
C MET A 37 1.57 15.39 5.28
N ILE A 38 2.33 14.50 5.94
CA ILE A 38 3.71 14.20 5.60
C ILE A 38 3.81 13.62 4.18
N ALA A 39 2.93 12.69 3.82
CA ALA A 39 2.89 12.11 2.49
C ALA A 39 2.66 13.16 1.40
N SER A 40 1.71 14.09 1.64
CA SER A 40 1.44 15.20 0.73
C SER A 40 2.65 16.12 0.57
N MET A 41 3.33 16.43 1.67
CA MET A 41 4.55 17.24 1.63
C MET A 41 5.67 16.53 0.86
N MET A 42 5.84 15.24 1.07
CA MET A 42 6.82 14.43 0.34
C MET A 42 6.54 14.44 -1.16
N ASP A 43 5.29 14.31 -1.57
CA ASP A 43 4.91 14.37 -2.98
C ASP A 43 5.25 15.73 -3.60
N THR A 44 5.03 16.81 -2.85
CA THR A 44 5.35 18.17 -3.29
C THR A 44 6.85 18.37 -3.53
N VAL A 45 7.70 17.87 -2.63
CA VAL A 45 9.16 18.07 -2.74
C VAL A 45 9.87 17.03 -3.60
N LYS A 46 9.22 15.92 -3.92
CA LYS A 46 9.82 14.80 -4.63
C LYS A 46 10.43 15.20 -5.96
N GLU A 47 9.67 15.90 -6.79
CA GLU A 47 10.15 16.32 -8.12
C GLU A 47 11.33 17.29 -8.00
N GLN A 48 11.25 18.22 -7.06
CA GLN A 48 12.33 19.17 -6.79
C GLN A 48 13.59 18.45 -6.30
N ALA A 49 13.43 17.44 -5.45
CA ALA A 49 14.54 16.64 -4.93
C ALA A 49 15.21 15.82 -6.04
N ILE A 50 14.41 15.25 -6.96
CA ILE A 50 14.92 14.52 -8.13
C ILE A 50 15.73 15.46 -9.03
N GLU A 51 15.21 16.65 -9.34
CA GLU A 51 15.92 17.65 -10.15
C GLU A 51 17.21 18.10 -9.46
N GLU A 52 17.15 18.33 -8.16
CA GLU A 52 18.36 18.69 -7.39
C GLU A 52 19.41 17.58 -7.45
N ARG A 53 19.00 16.31 -7.28
CA ARG A 53 19.92 15.18 -7.36
C ARG A 53 20.58 15.06 -8.75
N ARG A 54 19.84 15.34 -9.83
CA ARG A 54 20.35 15.28 -11.20
C ARG A 54 21.53 16.23 -11.42
N LYS A 55 21.58 17.36 -10.73
CA LYS A 55 22.67 18.34 -10.82
C LYS A 55 24.03 17.78 -10.42
N TYR A 56 24.03 16.80 -9.52
CA TYR A 56 25.27 16.15 -9.05
C TYR A 56 25.81 15.08 -10.02
N GLY A 57 25.04 14.69 -11.03
CA GLY A 57 25.47 13.67 -12.00
C GLY A 57 25.86 12.36 -11.34
N LYS A 58 27.10 11.93 -11.54
CA LYS A 58 27.63 10.67 -10.99
C LYS A 58 28.27 10.83 -9.62
N GLU A 59 28.34 12.05 -9.08
CA GLU A 59 28.92 12.30 -7.76
C GLU A 59 28.08 11.63 -6.67
N GLU A 60 28.77 11.16 -5.64
CA GLU A 60 28.09 10.64 -4.45
C GLU A 60 27.45 11.79 -3.66
N VAL A 61 26.22 11.63 -3.29
CA VAL A 61 25.45 12.60 -2.50
C VAL A 61 24.99 11.97 -1.21
N ILE A 62 25.45 12.55 -0.09
CA ILE A 62 25.04 12.12 1.25
C ILE A 62 24.40 13.32 1.96
N LYS A 63 23.17 13.15 2.42
CA LYS A 63 22.44 14.15 3.22
C LYS A 63 21.73 13.46 4.38
N ASN A 64 21.84 14.04 5.56
CA ASN A 64 21.17 13.56 6.77
C ASN A 64 21.39 12.07 7.07
N GLY A 65 22.58 11.54 6.76
CA GLY A 65 22.92 10.13 6.96
C GLY A 65 22.44 9.18 5.87
N PHE A 66 21.84 9.70 4.79
CA PHE A 66 21.38 8.91 3.66
C PHE A 66 22.28 9.13 2.45
N LYS A 67 22.67 8.03 1.80
CA LYS A 67 23.22 8.06 0.46
C LYS A 67 22.05 8.19 -0.52
N ILE A 68 22.08 9.23 -1.35
CA ILE A 68 20.98 9.56 -2.26
C ILE A 68 21.38 9.19 -3.69
N GLU A 69 20.71 8.19 -4.23
CA GLU A 69 20.92 7.72 -5.59
C GLU A 69 19.65 7.93 -6.43
N LEU A 70 19.85 8.34 -7.68
CA LEU A 70 18.75 8.41 -8.64
C LEU A 70 18.51 7.02 -9.21
N ALA A 71 17.40 6.42 -8.87
CA ALA A 71 16.98 5.14 -9.41
C ALA A 71 16.10 5.35 -10.64
N ASN A 72 16.35 4.58 -11.69
CA ASN A 72 15.47 4.56 -12.85
C ASN A 72 14.10 3.99 -12.46
N GLY A 73 13.05 4.55 -13.04
CA GLY A 73 11.72 4.00 -12.90
C GLY A 73 11.70 2.53 -13.35
N ARG A 74 11.01 1.69 -12.60
CA ARG A 74 10.85 0.28 -12.98
C ARG A 74 10.00 0.16 -14.25
N LYS A 75 10.24 -0.88 -15.02
CA LYS A 75 9.38 -1.20 -16.17
C LYS A 75 7.98 -1.55 -15.70
N ILE A 76 7.00 -0.95 -16.35
CA ILE A 76 5.59 -1.27 -16.10
C ILE A 76 5.06 -1.97 -17.36
N TRP A 77 4.64 -3.21 -17.19
CA TRP A 77 4.05 -3.99 -18.24
C TRP A 77 2.53 -3.77 -18.30
N ASN A 78 2.03 -3.40 -19.46
CA ASN A 78 0.60 -3.21 -19.67
C ASN A 78 0.05 -4.31 -20.58
N TYR A 79 -0.79 -5.15 -20.04
CA TYR A 79 -1.40 -6.28 -20.72
C TYR A 79 -2.81 -6.01 -21.21
N LYS A 80 -3.47 -4.98 -20.68
CA LYS A 80 -4.90 -4.72 -20.89
C LYS A 80 -5.27 -4.40 -22.32
N GLY A 81 -4.32 -3.99 -23.16
CA GLY A 81 -4.53 -3.77 -24.59
C GLY A 81 -4.68 -5.04 -25.42
N SER A 82 -4.29 -6.19 -24.88
CA SER A 82 -4.40 -7.47 -25.56
C SER A 82 -5.78 -8.10 -25.38
N GLN A 83 -6.46 -8.34 -26.49
CA GLN A 83 -7.78 -9.04 -26.49
C GLN A 83 -7.66 -10.44 -25.87
N ARG A 84 -6.60 -11.15 -26.22
CA ARG A 84 -6.36 -12.50 -25.68
C ARG A 84 -6.15 -12.47 -24.15
N TRP A 85 -5.40 -11.49 -23.67
CA TRP A 85 -5.20 -11.32 -22.24
C TRP A 85 -6.52 -11.04 -21.51
N GLN A 86 -7.37 -10.17 -22.08
CA GLN A 86 -8.70 -9.86 -21.52
C GLN A 86 -9.58 -11.10 -21.43
N GLN A 87 -9.56 -11.95 -22.46
CA GLN A 87 -10.30 -13.21 -22.47
C GLN A 87 -9.83 -14.17 -21.37
N LEU A 88 -8.50 -14.31 -21.23
CA LEU A 88 -7.91 -15.14 -20.18
C LEU A 88 -8.21 -14.61 -18.77
N ASP A 89 -8.18 -13.30 -18.60
CA ASP A 89 -8.51 -12.65 -17.32
C ASP A 89 -10.00 -12.87 -16.96
N ALA A 90 -10.89 -12.75 -17.93
CA ALA A 90 -12.31 -13.04 -17.74
C ALA A 90 -12.55 -14.50 -17.37
N GLN A 91 -11.87 -15.43 -18.04
CA GLN A 91 -11.94 -16.87 -17.74
C GLN A 91 -11.45 -17.15 -16.32
N ARG A 92 -10.33 -16.53 -15.91
CA ARG A 92 -9.80 -16.64 -14.55
C ARG A 92 -10.82 -16.18 -13.51
N LYS A 93 -11.40 -15.01 -13.70
CA LYS A 93 -12.41 -14.45 -12.78
C LYS A 93 -13.63 -15.35 -12.65
N THR A 94 -14.12 -15.86 -13.78
CA THR A 94 -15.25 -16.81 -13.79
C THR A 94 -14.92 -18.08 -13.01
N TYR A 95 -13.72 -18.62 -13.21
CA TYR A 95 -13.27 -19.82 -12.49
C TYR A 95 -13.13 -19.56 -10.97
N GLU A 96 -12.58 -18.43 -10.60
CA GLU A 96 -12.49 -18.01 -9.18
C GLU A 96 -13.87 -17.93 -8.52
N GLU A 97 -14.87 -17.39 -9.21
CA GLU A 97 -16.25 -17.35 -8.72
C GLU A 97 -16.82 -18.76 -8.51
N LEU A 98 -16.54 -19.67 -9.43
CA LEU A 98 -16.97 -21.08 -9.31
C LEU A 98 -16.31 -21.75 -8.10
N MET A 99 -15.03 -21.49 -7.86
CA MET A 99 -14.29 -21.99 -6.69
C MET A 99 -14.85 -21.43 -5.38
N GLN A 100 -15.28 -20.17 -5.37
CA GLN A 100 -15.94 -19.55 -4.20
C GLN A 100 -17.31 -20.19 -3.95
N LYS A 101 -18.09 -20.45 -4.99
CA LYS A 101 -19.37 -21.18 -4.88
C LYS A 101 -19.17 -22.60 -4.36
N ALA A 102 -18.12 -23.28 -4.82
CA ALA A 102 -17.76 -24.61 -4.34
C ALA A 102 -17.39 -24.59 -2.85
N TYR A 103 -16.68 -23.55 -2.38
CA TYR A 103 -16.41 -23.35 -0.96
C TYR A 103 -17.71 -23.27 -0.13
N HIS A 104 -18.74 -22.63 -0.66
CA HIS A 104 -20.06 -22.52 -0.01
C HIS A 104 -20.95 -23.76 -0.20
N GLY A 105 -20.38 -24.86 -0.70
CA GLY A 105 -21.06 -26.16 -0.80
C GLY A 105 -21.68 -26.49 -2.16
N ALA A 106 -21.54 -25.62 -3.16
CA ALA A 106 -22.01 -25.94 -4.52
C ALA A 106 -21.16 -27.04 -5.14
N LYS A 107 -21.81 -28.00 -5.79
CA LYS A 107 -21.13 -29.07 -6.54
C LYS A 107 -21.25 -28.74 -8.03
N ILE A 108 -20.18 -28.22 -8.60
CA ILE A 108 -20.13 -27.75 -9.98
C ILE A 108 -19.05 -28.52 -10.72
N ALA A 109 -19.40 -29.04 -11.90
CA ALA A 109 -18.43 -29.65 -12.82
C ALA A 109 -17.92 -28.58 -13.80
N ASP A 110 -16.62 -28.63 -14.09
CA ASP A 110 -16.00 -27.81 -15.13
C ASP A 110 -16.60 -28.20 -16.50
N ALA A 111 -17.11 -27.22 -17.24
CA ALA A 111 -17.75 -27.44 -18.54
C ALA A 111 -16.77 -27.98 -19.61
N ASP A 112 -15.48 -27.65 -19.48
CA ASP A 112 -14.47 -28.05 -20.46
C ASP A 112 -13.84 -29.41 -20.15
N THR A 113 -13.60 -29.71 -18.87
CA THR A 113 -12.89 -30.92 -18.44
C THR A 113 -13.81 -31.98 -17.85
N GLY A 114 -14.98 -31.62 -17.37
CA GLY A 114 -15.91 -32.50 -16.64
C GLY A 114 -15.48 -32.80 -15.20
N GLU A 115 -14.34 -32.27 -14.76
CA GLU A 115 -13.87 -32.43 -13.39
C GLU A 115 -14.65 -31.53 -12.43
N MET A 116 -14.76 -31.96 -11.17
CA MET A 116 -15.36 -31.13 -10.13
C MET A 116 -14.49 -29.93 -9.81
N ILE A 117 -15.13 -28.77 -9.72
CA ILE A 117 -14.44 -27.53 -9.29
C ILE A 117 -13.99 -27.67 -7.85
N GLU A 118 -12.71 -27.49 -7.60
CA GLU A 118 -12.15 -27.46 -6.26
C GLU A 118 -12.61 -26.22 -5.50
N PRO A 119 -12.97 -26.34 -4.20
CA PRO A 119 -13.32 -25.15 -3.41
C PRO A 119 -12.11 -24.26 -3.20
N ALA A 120 -12.33 -22.96 -3.20
CA ALA A 120 -11.31 -21.99 -2.82
C ALA A 120 -10.99 -22.08 -1.34
N ASP A 121 -9.76 -21.74 -0.96
CA ASP A 121 -9.38 -21.53 0.42
C ASP A 121 -9.80 -20.13 0.88
N LEU A 122 -10.30 -20.01 2.11
CA LEU A 122 -10.67 -18.75 2.71
C LEU A 122 -9.79 -18.45 3.90
N SER A 123 -9.21 -17.27 3.89
CA SER A 123 -8.49 -16.73 5.05
C SER A 123 -8.91 -15.27 5.26
N PHE A 124 -8.72 -14.77 6.48
CA PHE A 124 -9.04 -13.39 6.82
C PHE A 124 -7.77 -12.62 7.12
N ALA A 125 -7.65 -11.44 6.53
CA ALA A 125 -6.62 -10.49 6.94
C ALA A 125 -6.91 -9.99 8.36
N SER A 126 -5.90 -9.41 9.02
CA SER A 126 -6.08 -8.76 10.33
C SER A 126 -7.10 -7.63 10.24
N ASP A 127 -7.81 -7.41 11.34
CA ASP A 127 -8.75 -6.30 11.44
C ASP A 127 -8.02 -4.96 11.24
N THR A 128 -8.71 -4.02 10.63
CA THR A 128 -8.22 -2.68 10.37
C THR A 128 -9.24 -1.64 10.84
N LEU A 129 -8.77 -0.41 11.03
CA LEU A 129 -9.63 0.72 11.33
C LEU A 129 -9.92 1.49 10.04
N ARG A 130 -11.19 1.72 9.78
CA ARG A 130 -11.61 2.61 8.68
C ARG A 130 -11.91 3.98 9.26
N LEU A 131 -11.25 5.01 8.75
CA LEU A 131 -11.49 6.40 9.09
C LEU A 131 -12.25 7.06 7.95
N THR A 132 -13.44 7.58 8.27
CA THR A 132 -14.27 8.29 7.29
C THR A 132 -14.45 9.73 7.75
N PRO A 133 -14.06 10.74 6.95
CA PRO A 133 -14.27 12.14 7.31
C PRO A 133 -15.77 12.42 7.46
N ILE A 134 -16.10 13.18 8.50
CA ILE A 134 -17.47 13.69 8.71
C ILE A 134 -17.61 15.00 7.94
N LYS A 135 -18.64 15.07 7.12
CA LYS A 135 -18.95 16.29 6.35
C LYS A 135 -19.74 17.29 7.19
#